data_4d30a702e08327d80c9144a82782d6cf
#
_entry.id   4d30a702e08327d80c9144a82782d6cf
#
_cell.length_a   1.000
_cell.length_b   1.000
_cell.length_c   1.000
_cell.angle_alpha   90.00
_cell.angle_beta   90.00
_cell.angle_gamma   90.00
#
_symmetry.space_group_name_H-M   'P 1'
#
loop_
_entity.id
_entity.type
_entity.pdbx_description
1 polymer ?
#
loop_
_entity_poly.entity_id
_entity_poly.type
_entity_poly.pdbx_seq_one_letter_code
_entity_poly.pdbx_strand_id
1 'polypeptide(L)'
;MDLEIIKDNKSYLLSDYDIHVQDIRVSSIPLITNRQEIDGFPGSLDYGSYYGDRPITVDFYIKARDDHDYPHLRDLLFELLVDTRPYYIREVRTTGEYEDDSYCKQKKVESYVNGKQYHVAVNNTIDLDQVMKVGFGTIEYLTSGLPFAESIYTTKELNDTGYDALVEKYGLVDGINSDNTKYKFTERNITVWNAGNVKVEPETMYLKITATGTNGKLEIKNKTTGETFKVNANYGGTLIIDGMSILLNGVNPFRDTNKRFISIDTGFNNFEVIGQFADITIDFRFYYK
;
A
#
# COMPACT_ATOMS: atom_id res chain seq x y z
N MET A 1 -10.92 -17.29 -7.74
CA MET A 1 -9.71 -16.56 -7.33
C MET A 1 -9.19 -15.86 -8.54
N ASP A 2 -8.82 -14.59 -8.43
CA ASP A 2 -8.28 -13.80 -9.54
C ASP A 2 -7.21 -12.82 -9.03
N LEU A 3 -6.45 -12.25 -9.95
CA LEU A 3 -5.46 -11.21 -9.68
C LEU A 3 -5.80 -9.97 -10.50
N GLU A 4 -5.93 -8.84 -9.83
CA GLU A 4 -6.06 -7.54 -10.47
C GLU A 4 -4.68 -6.89 -10.60
N ILE A 5 -4.37 -6.41 -11.79
CA ILE A 5 -3.15 -5.67 -12.12
C ILE A 5 -3.52 -4.22 -12.38
N ILE A 6 -2.78 -3.29 -11.75
CA ILE A 6 -3.00 -1.86 -11.93
C ILE A 6 -1.75 -1.23 -12.53
N LYS A 7 -1.87 -0.79 -13.79
CA LYS A 7 -0.82 -0.09 -14.55
C LYS A 7 -1.36 1.23 -15.10
N ASP A 8 -0.62 2.31 -14.98
CA ASP A 8 -0.96 3.63 -15.53
C ASP A 8 -2.42 4.05 -15.21
N ASN A 9 -2.87 3.84 -13.98
CA ASN A 9 -4.24 4.08 -13.48
C ASN A 9 -5.34 3.27 -14.18
N LYS A 10 -4.99 2.19 -14.87
CA LYS A 10 -5.93 1.22 -15.43
C LYS A 10 -5.84 -0.09 -14.68
N SER A 11 -6.98 -0.71 -14.50
CA SER A 11 -7.15 -1.99 -13.83
C SER A 11 -7.45 -3.08 -14.86
N TYR A 12 -6.81 -4.23 -14.69
CA TYR A 12 -6.94 -5.41 -15.53
C TYR A 12 -7.13 -6.64 -14.64
N LEU A 13 -8.27 -7.30 -14.74
CA LEU A 13 -8.48 -8.61 -14.12
C LEU A 13 -7.95 -9.70 -15.07
N LEU A 14 -7.18 -10.64 -14.54
CA LEU A 14 -6.60 -11.70 -15.38
C LEU A 14 -7.67 -12.57 -16.04
N SER A 15 -8.78 -12.82 -15.35
CA SER A 15 -9.90 -13.60 -15.89
C SER A 15 -10.55 -12.98 -17.13
N ASP A 16 -10.51 -11.65 -17.29
CA ASP A 16 -11.04 -10.95 -18.47
C ASP A 16 -10.24 -11.27 -19.74
N TYR A 17 -9.05 -11.84 -19.57
CA TYR A 17 -8.10 -12.19 -20.65
C TYR A 17 -7.88 -13.70 -20.78
N ASP A 18 -8.85 -14.53 -20.36
CA ASP A 18 -8.74 -15.99 -20.36
C ASP A 18 -7.51 -16.55 -19.59
N ILE A 19 -7.00 -15.77 -18.63
CA ILE A 19 -5.93 -16.15 -17.71
C ILE A 19 -6.57 -16.51 -16.37
N HIS A 20 -6.47 -17.76 -15.97
CA HIS A 20 -7.13 -18.28 -14.77
C HIS A 20 -6.13 -18.53 -13.66
N VAL A 21 -6.23 -17.79 -12.58
CA VAL A 21 -5.38 -17.92 -11.40
C VAL A 21 -5.77 -19.17 -10.60
N GLN A 22 -4.77 -20.03 -10.34
CA GLN A 22 -4.93 -21.25 -9.55
C GLN A 22 -4.58 -21.03 -8.08
N ASP A 23 -3.47 -20.33 -7.82
CA ASP A 23 -3.01 -20.04 -6.48
C ASP A 23 -2.24 -18.71 -6.43
N ILE A 24 -2.35 -18.01 -5.30
CA ILE A 24 -1.59 -16.80 -4.98
C ILE A 24 -0.93 -17.04 -3.63
N ARG A 25 0.40 -17.13 -3.65
CA ARG A 25 1.22 -17.34 -2.44
C ARG A 25 1.99 -16.07 -2.11
N VAL A 26 1.56 -15.40 -1.06
CA VAL A 26 2.27 -14.24 -0.49
C VAL A 26 3.21 -14.77 0.59
N SER A 27 4.51 -14.74 0.35
CA SER A 27 5.51 -15.19 1.32
C SER A 27 5.66 -14.18 2.48
N SER A 28 6.22 -14.62 3.60
CA SER A 28 6.69 -13.69 4.64
C SER A 28 7.79 -12.79 4.08
N ILE A 29 7.95 -11.61 4.68
CA ILE A 29 9.06 -10.73 4.32
C ILE A 29 10.37 -11.39 4.73
N PRO A 30 11.35 -11.56 3.82
CA PRO A 30 12.66 -12.10 4.17
C PRO A 30 13.37 -11.16 5.15
N LEU A 31 13.94 -11.73 6.22
CA LEU A 31 14.78 -11.02 7.15
C LEU A 31 16.26 -11.26 6.79
N ILE A 32 16.94 -10.22 6.34
CA ILE A 32 18.37 -10.27 6.00
C ILE A 32 19.14 -9.88 7.25
N THR A 33 19.91 -10.83 7.78
CA THR A 33 20.69 -10.67 9.01
C THR A 33 22.18 -10.55 8.67
N ASN A 34 22.81 -9.48 9.15
CA ASN A 34 24.26 -9.28 9.00
C ASN A 34 24.96 -9.81 10.24
N ARG A 35 25.67 -10.96 10.10
CA ARG A 35 26.46 -11.57 11.17
C ARG A 35 27.87 -11.80 10.71
N GLN A 36 28.83 -11.61 11.61
CA GLN A 36 30.25 -11.86 11.37
C GLN A 36 30.81 -12.76 12.46
N GLU A 37 31.45 -13.85 12.05
CA GLU A 37 32.22 -14.69 12.94
C GLU A 37 33.64 -14.11 13.11
N ILE A 38 34.17 -14.16 14.33
CA ILE A 38 35.53 -13.72 14.66
C ILE A 38 36.29 -14.93 15.18
N ASP A 39 37.44 -15.23 14.57
CA ASP A 39 38.28 -16.33 14.97
C ASP A 39 38.68 -16.22 16.45
N GLY A 40 38.46 -17.30 17.19
CA GLY A 40 38.77 -17.36 18.62
C GLY A 40 37.70 -16.73 19.53
N PHE A 41 36.62 -16.19 19.00
CA PHE A 41 35.49 -15.69 19.76
C PHE A 41 34.28 -16.65 19.66
N PRO A 42 33.71 -17.12 20.79
CA PRO A 42 32.55 -18.01 20.73
C PRO A 42 31.29 -17.26 20.28
N GLY A 43 30.69 -17.68 19.16
CA GLY A 43 29.51 -17.08 18.59
C GLY A 43 29.79 -16.07 17.48
N SER A 44 28.74 -15.35 17.03
CA SER A 44 28.84 -14.34 15.98
C SER A 44 28.41 -12.96 16.49
N LEU A 45 29.03 -11.92 15.97
CA LEU A 45 28.56 -10.53 16.17
C LEU A 45 27.39 -10.25 15.25
N ASP A 46 26.30 -9.72 15.80
CA ASP A 46 25.11 -9.31 15.06
C ASP A 46 25.19 -7.79 14.77
N TYR A 47 25.24 -7.43 13.48
CA TYR A 47 25.26 -6.05 13.00
C TYR A 47 23.88 -5.51 12.64
N GLY A 48 22.83 -6.24 13.03
CA GLY A 48 21.44 -5.88 12.78
C GLY A 48 20.84 -6.61 11.58
N SER A 49 19.52 -6.48 11.47
CA SER A 49 18.72 -7.14 10.44
C SER A 49 17.83 -6.12 9.76
N TYR A 50 17.54 -6.33 8.49
CA TYR A 50 16.61 -5.51 7.72
C TYR A 50 15.70 -6.39 6.85
N TYR A 51 14.59 -5.83 6.42
CA TYR A 51 13.63 -6.52 5.55
C TYR A 51 14.12 -6.49 4.10
N GLY A 52 14.15 -7.66 3.46
CA GLY A 52 14.35 -7.79 2.01
C GLY A 52 13.04 -7.72 1.26
N ASP A 53 13.10 -7.76 -0.07
CA ASP A 53 11.92 -7.74 -0.93
C ASP A 53 11.08 -9.00 -0.72
N ARG A 54 9.76 -8.84 -0.63
CA ARG A 54 8.82 -9.93 -0.40
C ARG A 54 8.55 -10.69 -1.70
N PRO A 55 8.74 -12.01 -1.75
CA PRO A 55 8.33 -12.82 -2.89
C PRO A 55 6.81 -13.05 -2.87
N ILE A 56 6.19 -12.94 -4.04
CA ILE A 56 4.79 -13.30 -4.28
C ILE A 56 4.75 -14.17 -5.52
N THR A 57 4.20 -15.38 -5.39
CA THR A 57 4.12 -16.36 -6.50
C THR A 57 2.67 -16.56 -6.89
N VAL A 58 2.41 -16.51 -8.18
CA VAL A 58 1.07 -16.71 -8.76
C VAL A 58 1.13 -17.84 -9.77
N ASP A 59 0.43 -18.94 -9.48
CA ASP A 59 0.24 -20.04 -10.41
C ASP A 59 -1.04 -19.81 -11.20
N PHE A 60 -0.96 -19.98 -12.51
CA PHE A 60 -2.07 -19.73 -13.41
C PHE A 60 -2.09 -20.69 -14.59
N TYR A 61 -3.19 -20.72 -15.30
CA TYR A 61 -3.26 -21.33 -16.63
C TYR A 61 -4.01 -20.41 -17.59
N ILE A 62 -3.64 -20.52 -18.87
CA ILE A 62 -4.37 -19.89 -19.97
C ILE A 62 -5.13 -20.95 -20.75
N LYS A 63 -6.31 -20.61 -21.29
CA LYS A 63 -7.13 -21.53 -22.06
C LYS A 63 -7.57 -20.90 -23.36
N ALA A 64 -6.88 -21.23 -24.44
CA ALA A 64 -7.23 -20.76 -25.77
C ALA A 64 -8.47 -21.50 -26.34
N ARG A 65 -9.14 -20.91 -27.31
CA ARG A 65 -10.25 -21.54 -28.03
C ARG A 65 -9.79 -22.76 -28.83
N ASP A 66 -8.67 -22.59 -29.51
CA ASP A 66 -8.04 -23.62 -30.34
C ASP A 66 -6.51 -23.44 -30.37
N ASP A 67 -5.82 -24.31 -31.11
CA ASP A 67 -4.36 -24.31 -31.19
C ASP A 67 -3.80 -23.09 -31.94
N HIS A 68 -4.58 -22.48 -32.85
CA HIS A 68 -4.17 -21.26 -33.57
C HIS A 68 -4.30 -20.02 -32.71
N ASP A 69 -5.25 -19.99 -31.77
CA ASP A 69 -5.49 -18.90 -30.86
C ASP A 69 -4.47 -18.87 -29.69
N TYR A 70 -3.87 -20.03 -29.37
CA TYR A 70 -2.93 -20.17 -28.26
C TYR A 70 -1.72 -19.21 -28.31
N PRO A 71 -0.99 -19.07 -29.45
CA PRO A 71 0.12 -18.10 -29.50
C PRO A 71 -0.32 -16.65 -29.27
N HIS A 72 -1.50 -16.27 -29.76
CA HIS A 72 -2.03 -14.92 -29.55
C HIS A 72 -2.35 -14.65 -28.09
N LEU A 73 -2.96 -15.63 -27.41
CA LEU A 73 -3.25 -15.51 -25.98
C LEU A 73 -1.97 -15.46 -25.12
N ARG A 74 -0.96 -16.26 -25.49
CA ARG A 74 0.37 -16.22 -24.87
C ARG A 74 1.02 -14.84 -25.04
N ASP A 75 1.01 -14.28 -26.25
CA ASP A 75 1.63 -12.99 -26.53
C ASP A 75 0.89 -11.86 -25.80
N LEU A 76 -0.44 -11.91 -25.72
CA LEU A 76 -1.27 -11.00 -24.91
C LEU A 76 -0.93 -11.08 -23.41
N LEU A 77 -0.73 -12.30 -22.89
CA LEU A 77 -0.29 -12.51 -21.51
C LEU A 77 1.06 -11.83 -21.26
N PHE A 78 2.03 -12.00 -22.15
CA PHE A 78 3.33 -11.35 -21.98
C PHE A 78 3.24 -9.83 -22.05
N GLU A 79 2.43 -9.27 -22.94
CA GLU A 79 2.17 -7.83 -23.01
C GLU A 79 1.54 -7.30 -21.72
N LEU A 80 0.61 -8.05 -21.15
CA LEU A 80 -0.07 -7.66 -19.92
C LEU A 80 0.84 -7.74 -18.69
N LEU A 81 1.65 -8.79 -18.57
CA LEU A 81 2.40 -9.09 -17.34
C LEU A 81 3.81 -8.52 -17.34
N VAL A 82 4.52 -8.56 -18.46
CA VAL A 82 5.93 -8.14 -18.52
C VAL A 82 6.01 -6.64 -18.74
N ASP A 83 6.53 -5.92 -17.74
CA ASP A 83 6.78 -4.48 -17.82
C ASP A 83 8.13 -4.15 -17.17
N THR A 84 8.82 -3.16 -17.69
CA THR A 84 10.07 -2.65 -17.14
C THR A 84 9.85 -1.79 -15.89
N ARG A 85 8.63 -1.33 -15.68
CA ARG A 85 8.23 -0.53 -14.52
C ARG A 85 7.45 -1.38 -13.55
N PRO A 86 7.68 -1.23 -12.23
CA PRO A 86 6.84 -1.83 -11.21
C PRO A 86 5.38 -1.37 -11.33
N TYR A 87 4.45 -2.21 -10.89
CA TYR A 87 3.02 -1.94 -10.89
C TYR A 87 2.35 -2.53 -9.65
N TYR A 88 1.08 -2.19 -9.44
CA TYR A 88 0.33 -2.74 -8.32
C TYR A 88 -0.41 -4.01 -8.69
N ILE A 89 -0.45 -4.94 -7.74
CA ILE A 89 -1.29 -6.14 -7.81
C ILE A 89 -2.21 -6.20 -6.60
N ARG A 90 -3.41 -6.75 -6.80
CA ARG A 90 -4.42 -6.97 -5.76
C ARG A 90 -4.98 -8.38 -5.88
N GLU A 91 -5.18 -9.01 -4.74
CA GLU A 91 -5.75 -10.33 -4.67
C GLU A 91 -7.29 -10.25 -4.66
N VAL A 92 -7.94 -10.97 -5.56
CA VAL A 92 -9.40 -11.09 -5.66
C VAL A 92 -9.77 -12.54 -5.39
N ARG A 93 -10.62 -12.77 -4.38
CA ARG A 93 -11.11 -14.11 -4.04
C ARG A 93 -12.61 -14.17 -4.12
N THR A 94 -13.11 -15.35 -4.39
CA THR A 94 -14.54 -15.63 -4.35
C THR A 94 -14.97 -15.77 -2.90
N THR A 95 -15.94 -14.99 -2.45
CA THR A 95 -16.59 -15.22 -1.17
C THR A 95 -17.41 -16.51 -1.24
N GLY A 96 -17.50 -17.24 -0.11
CA GLY A 96 -18.33 -18.47 -0.05
C GLY A 96 -19.84 -18.18 -0.08
N GLU A 97 -20.24 -16.92 -0.19
CA GLU A 97 -21.64 -16.50 -0.31
C GLU A 97 -22.09 -16.68 -1.75
N TYR A 98 -23.17 -17.41 -1.90
CA TYR A 98 -23.86 -17.59 -3.18
C TYR A 98 -25.11 -16.73 -3.14
N GLU A 99 -25.24 -15.78 -4.06
CA GLU A 99 -26.54 -15.17 -4.32
C GLU A 99 -27.47 -16.24 -4.90
N ASP A 100 -28.55 -16.52 -4.18
CA ASP A 100 -29.57 -17.48 -4.58
C ASP A 100 -30.44 -16.80 -5.66
N ASP A 101 -30.04 -16.96 -6.92
CA ASP A 101 -30.90 -16.58 -8.02
C ASP A 101 -32.00 -17.65 -8.15
N SER A 102 -33.26 -17.25 -8.16
CA SER A 102 -34.48 -18.07 -8.14
C SER A 102 -34.58 -19.15 -9.25
N TYR A 103 -33.54 -19.31 -10.05
CA TYR A 103 -33.37 -20.30 -11.12
C TYR A 103 -32.17 -21.22 -10.97
N CYS A 104 -31.69 -21.49 -9.74
CA CYS A 104 -30.60 -22.43 -9.47
C CYS A 104 -29.24 -22.10 -10.14
N LYS A 105 -28.98 -20.86 -10.49
CA LYS A 105 -27.67 -20.37 -10.90
C LYS A 105 -27.04 -19.63 -9.72
N GLN A 106 -26.27 -20.36 -8.94
CA GLN A 106 -25.44 -19.73 -7.92
C GLN A 106 -24.37 -18.85 -8.57
N LYS A 107 -24.45 -17.55 -8.36
CA LYS A 107 -23.44 -16.61 -8.83
C LYS A 107 -22.41 -16.44 -7.71
N LYS A 108 -21.17 -16.81 -7.98
CA LYS A 108 -20.06 -16.53 -7.07
C LYS A 108 -19.80 -15.02 -7.08
N VAL A 109 -19.76 -14.43 -5.90
CA VAL A 109 -19.36 -13.01 -5.76
C VAL A 109 -17.85 -12.98 -5.55
N GLU A 110 -17.14 -12.33 -6.46
CA GLU A 110 -15.71 -12.07 -6.35
C GLU A 110 -15.50 -10.71 -5.70
N SER A 111 -14.64 -10.65 -4.68
CA SER A 111 -14.36 -9.42 -3.95
C SER A 111 -12.88 -9.35 -3.56
N TYR A 112 -12.42 -8.14 -3.33
CA TYR A 112 -11.08 -7.94 -2.76
C TYR A 112 -11.00 -8.54 -1.35
N VAL A 113 -9.88 -9.20 -1.05
CA VAL A 113 -9.74 -9.99 0.18
C VAL A 113 -9.68 -9.11 1.42
N ASN A 114 -8.90 -8.04 1.37
CA ASN A 114 -8.52 -7.32 2.59
C ASN A 114 -8.17 -5.84 2.39
N GLY A 115 -8.59 -5.23 1.30
CA GLY A 115 -8.29 -3.82 1.01
C GLY A 115 -6.80 -3.49 0.88
N LYS A 116 -5.97 -4.48 0.56
CA LYS A 116 -4.51 -4.35 0.45
C LYS A 116 -4.05 -4.51 -1.00
N GLN A 117 -2.93 -3.89 -1.31
CA GLN A 117 -2.23 -4.02 -2.59
C GLN A 117 -0.73 -4.14 -2.37
N TYR A 118 -0.04 -4.66 -3.38
CA TYR A 118 1.41 -4.80 -3.39
C TYR A 118 1.99 -4.08 -4.61
N HIS A 119 3.02 -3.28 -4.40
CA HIS A 119 3.81 -2.70 -5.48
C HIS A 119 4.93 -3.66 -5.85
N VAL A 120 4.90 -4.21 -7.08
CA VAL A 120 5.73 -5.36 -7.47
C VAL A 120 6.38 -5.19 -8.84
N ALA A 121 7.45 -5.95 -9.05
CA ALA A 121 8.04 -6.19 -10.37
C ALA A 121 8.11 -7.70 -10.62
N VAL A 122 7.98 -8.12 -11.88
CA VAL A 122 8.18 -9.52 -12.29
C VAL A 122 9.66 -9.88 -12.16
N ASN A 123 9.94 -11.02 -11.51
CA ASN A 123 11.30 -11.45 -11.18
C ASN A 123 11.75 -12.70 -11.95
N ASN A 124 10.86 -13.40 -12.63
CA ASN A 124 11.20 -14.60 -13.41
C ASN A 124 10.92 -14.40 -14.90
N THR A 125 11.49 -15.29 -15.72
CA THR A 125 11.00 -15.53 -17.07
C THR A 125 9.74 -16.37 -16.98
N ILE A 126 8.66 -15.94 -17.63
CA ILE A 126 7.40 -16.66 -17.63
C ILE A 126 7.43 -17.70 -18.77
N ASP A 127 7.53 -18.97 -18.40
CA ASP A 127 7.44 -20.08 -19.31
C ASP A 127 6.06 -20.74 -19.18
N LEU A 128 5.53 -21.21 -20.31
CA LEU A 128 4.23 -21.87 -20.37
C LEU A 128 4.39 -23.33 -20.81
N ASP A 129 4.02 -24.25 -19.95
CA ASP A 129 3.91 -25.67 -20.26
C ASP A 129 2.59 -25.93 -21.01
N GLN A 130 2.66 -26.05 -22.32
CA GLN A 130 1.48 -26.25 -23.18
C GLN A 130 1.02 -27.70 -23.18
N VAL A 131 -0.25 -27.91 -22.89
CA VAL A 131 -0.95 -29.19 -23.07
C VAL A 131 -2.19 -28.92 -23.91
N MET A 132 -2.15 -29.30 -25.16
CA MET A 132 -3.19 -28.99 -26.17
C MET A 132 -3.41 -27.45 -26.19
N LYS A 133 -4.63 -26.98 -25.98
CA LYS A 133 -5.02 -25.57 -25.97
C LYS A 133 -4.89 -24.88 -24.60
N VAL A 134 -4.29 -25.53 -23.60
CA VAL A 134 -4.10 -25.01 -22.26
C VAL A 134 -2.60 -24.85 -22.00
N GLY A 135 -2.19 -23.73 -21.44
CA GLY A 135 -0.83 -23.48 -21.00
C GLY A 135 -0.79 -23.19 -19.51
N PHE A 136 0.07 -23.87 -18.78
CA PHE A 136 0.30 -23.65 -17.35
C PHE A 136 1.56 -22.83 -17.14
N GLY A 137 1.52 -21.88 -16.22
CA GLY A 137 2.67 -21.04 -15.92
C GLY A 137 2.67 -20.54 -14.49
N THR A 138 3.82 -20.02 -14.09
CA THR A 138 4.02 -19.38 -12.78
C THR A 138 4.68 -18.04 -12.98
N ILE A 139 4.16 -17.04 -12.26
CA ILE A 139 4.76 -15.70 -12.18
C ILE A 139 5.35 -15.55 -10.78
N GLU A 140 6.59 -15.12 -10.72
CA GLU A 140 7.25 -14.73 -9.49
C GLU A 140 7.41 -13.22 -9.47
N TYR A 141 6.79 -12.59 -8.49
CA TYR A 141 6.94 -11.17 -8.20
C TYR A 141 7.86 -10.95 -7.03
N LEU A 142 8.59 -9.85 -7.06
CA LEU A 142 9.21 -9.25 -5.88
C LEU A 142 8.58 -7.89 -5.63
N THR A 143 8.38 -7.55 -4.36
CA THR A 143 7.97 -6.18 -4.02
C THR A 143 9.05 -5.19 -4.43
N SER A 144 8.62 -4.02 -4.89
CA SER A 144 9.52 -2.97 -5.34
C SER A 144 9.38 -1.73 -4.45
N GLY A 145 10.49 -1.27 -3.90
CA GLY A 145 10.55 -0.14 -2.98
C GLY A 145 10.31 -0.54 -1.54
N LEU A 146 9.10 -0.94 -1.18
CA LEU A 146 8.77 -1.38 0.18
C LEU A 146 8.31 -2.85 0.19
N PRO A 147 8.74 -3.65 1.17
CA PRO A 147 8.35 -5.06 1.27
C PRO A 147 6.96 -5.26 1.89
N PHE A 148 6.28 -4.17 2.21
CA PHE A 148 4.99 -4.17 2.90
C PHE A 148 3.83 -4.17 1.91
N ALA A 149 2.72 -4.79 2.32
CA ALA A 149 1.43 -4.50 1.70
C ALA A 149 0.99 -3.09 2.13
N GLU A 150 0.31 -2.36 1.26
CA GLU A 150 -0.28 -1.08 1.59
C GLU A 150 -1.80 -1.10 1.39
N SER A 151 -2.53 -0.26 2.12
CA SER A 151 -3.97 -0.11 1.91
C SER A 151 -4.26 0.44 0.51
N ILE A 152 -5.33 -0.04 -0.14
CA ILE A 152 -5.77 0.44 -1.46
C ILE A 152 -6.16 1.93 -1.38
N TYR A 153 -6.78 2.34 -0.28
CA TYR A 153 -7.21 3.71 -0.02
C TYR A 153 -6.32 4.41 1.00
N THR A 154 -6.28 5.73 0.94
CA THR A 154 -5.60 6.58 1.91
C THR A 154 -6.53 6.93 3.07
N THR A 155 -5.96 7.41 4.17
CA THR A 155 -6.74 7.88 5.32
C THR A 155 -7.61 9.10 4.98
N LYS A 156 -7.18 9.93 4.03
CA LYS A 156 -8.00 11.04 3.52
C LYS A 156 -9.21 10.53 2.75
N GLU A 157 -9.04 9.55 1.87
CA GLU A 157 -10.16 8.92 1.15
C GLU A 157 -11.13 8.27 2.12
N LEU A 158 -10.62 7.61 3.18
CA LEU A 158 -11.43 7.02 4.24
C LEU A 158 -12.26 8.07 4.98
N ASN A 159 -11.67 9.22 5.30
CA ASN A 159 -12.37 10.33 5.95
C ASN A 159 -13.44 10.98 5.03
N ASP A 160 -13.15 11.12 3.74
CA ASP A 160 -14.00 11.86 2.78
C ASP A 160 -15.13 10.98 2.22
N THR A 161 -14.87 9.70 1.93
CA THR A 161 -15.82 8.75 1.32
C THR A 161 -16.64 8.01 2.37
N GLY A 162 -16.06 7.77 3.55
CA GLY A 162 -16.66 7.00 4.64
C GLY A 162 -16.21 5.53 4.66
N TYR A 163 -16.29 4.95 5.85
CA TYR A 163 -15.84 3.59 6.13
C TYR A 163 -16.60 2.54 5.32
N ASP A 164 -17.94 2.59 5.38
CA ASP A 164 -18.77 1.53 4.78
C ASP A 164 -18.59 1.41 3.27
N ALA A 165 -18.54 2.55 2.56
CA ALA A 165 -18.38 2.57 1.10
C ALA A 165 -17.03 2.01 0.63
N LEU A 166 -15.94 2.27 1.38
CA LEU A 166 -14.61 1.74 1.04
C LEU A 166 -14.48 0.27 1.39
N VAL A 167 -15.06 -0.16 2.52
CA VAL A 167 -15.06 -1.57 2.92
C VAL A 167 -15.87 -2.42 1.95
N GLU A 168 -17.04 -1.94 1.52
CA GLU A 168 -17.86 -2.63 0.51
C GLU A 168 -17.12 -2.78 -0.82
N LYS A 169 -16.40 -1.74 -1.23
CA LYS A 169 -15.69 -1.72 -2.53
C LYS A 169 -14.38 -2.52 -2.53
N TYR A 170 -13.57 -2.40 -1.48
CA TYR A 170 -12.18 -2.89 -1.46
C TYR A 170 -11.89 -3.92 -0.37
N GLY A 171 -12.87 -4.22 0.47
CA GLY A 171 -12.68 -5.08 1.61
C GLY A 171 -12.13 -4.37 2.85
N LEU A 172 -12.20 -5.08 3.96
CA LEU A 172 -11.82 -4.56 5.28
C LEU A 172 -10.30 -4.63 5.48
N VAL A 173 -9.68 -3.48 5.71
CA VAL A 173 -8.28 -3.40 6.13
C VAL A 173 -8.15 -3.86 7.59
N ASP A 174 -7.16 -4.70 7.88
CA ASP A 174 -6.93 -5.19 9.24
C ASP A 174 -6.72 -4.04 10.24
N GLY A 175 -7.34 -4.14 11.41
CA GLY A 175 -7.20 -3.17 12.49
C GLY A 175 -8.01 -1.89 12.35
N ILE A 176 -8.72 -1.66 11.23
CA ILE A 176 -9.61 -0.51 11.06
C ILE A 176 -10.99 -0.80 11.66
N ASN A 177 -11.62 0.23 12.22
CA ASN A 177 -13.02 0.22 12.65
C ASN A 177 -13.68 1.56 12.34
N SER A 178 -15.01 1.60 12.39
CA SER A 178 -15.81 2.78 12.09
C SER A 178 -15.55 3.96 13.02
N ASP A 179 -15.08 3.72 14.24
CA ASP A 179 -14.91 4.75 15.27
C ASP A 179 -13.64 5.59 15.07
N ASN A 180 -12.65 5.06 14.32
CA ASN A 180 -11.32 5.65 14.16
C ASN A 180 -11.02 6.05 12.71
N THR A 181 -11.99 6.69 12.05
CA THR A 181 -11.90 7.06 10.62
C THR A 181 -11.73 8.57 10.38
N LYS A 182 -11.56 9.36 11.46
CA LYS A 182 -11.36 10.80 11.36
C LYS A 182 -9.87 11.12 11.19
N TYR A 183 -9.53 11.81 10.09
CA TYR A 183 -8.16 12.23 9.76
C TYR A 183 -8.08 13.72 9.36
N LYS A 184 -9.21 14.44 9.42
CA LYS A 184 -9.28 15.89 9.28
C LYS A 184 -9.79 16.50 10.58
N PHE A 185 -9.06 17.47 11.13
CA PHE A 185 -9.27 18.03 12.46
C PHE A 185 -9.20 19.54 12.44
N THR A 186 -9.95 20.17 13.36
CA THR A 186 -9.92 21.61 13.64
C THR A 186 -9.42 21.89 15.05
N GLU A 187 -9.26 20.85 15.85
CA GLU A 187 -8.81 20.89 17.24
C GLU A 187 -7.28 20.92 17.34
N ARG A 188 -6.76 21.44 18.46
CA ARG A 188 -5.30 21.50 18.72
C ARG A 188 -4.72 20.19 19.23
N ASN A 189 -5.49 19.44 20.00
CA ASN A 189 -5.10 18.11 20.47
C ASN A 189 -5.92 17.10 19.69
N ILE A 190 -5.25 16.25 18.91
CA ILE A 190 -5.88 15.30 18.02
C ILE A 190 -5.28 13.90 18.23
N THR A 191 -6.09 12.90 17.99
CA THR A 191 -5.65 11.50 18.03
C THR A 191 -5.86 10.89 16.65
N VAL A 192 -4.81 10.32 16.10
CA VAL A 192 -4.77 9.69 14.77
C VAL A 192 -4.55 8.20 14.94
N TRP A 193 -5.39 7.39 14.32
CA TRP A 193 -5.29 5.94 14.33
C TRP A 193 -4.51 5.41 13.12
N ASN A 194 -3.45 4.63 13.37
CA ASN A 194 -2.78 3.83 12.35
C ASN A 194 -3.19 2.36 12.52
N ALA A 195 -4.04 1.87 11.61
CA ALA A 195 -4.50 0.48 11.61
C ALA A 195 -3.42 -0.52 11.15
N GLY A 196 -2.39 -0.04 10.46
CA GLY A 196 -1.27 -0.86 10.01
C GLY A 196 -0.41 -1.39 11.17
N ASN A 197 0.34 -2.44 10.90
CA ASN A 197 1.30 -3.01 11.86
C ASN A 197 2.75 -2.56 11.58
N VAL A 198 2.91 -1.54 10.75
CA VAL A 198 4.19 -0.89 10.41
C VAL A 198 4.09 0.59 10.74
N LYS A 199 5.16 1.12 11.35
CA LYS A 199 5.33 2.56 11.55
C LYS A 199 5.47 3.25 10.19
N VAL A 200 4.73 4.33 9.97
CA VAL A 200 4.81 5.11 8.72
C VAL A 200 5.91 6.15 8.84
N GLU A 201 6.90 6.04 7.97
CA GLU A 201 8.07 6.92 7.94
C GLU A 201 8.02 7.82 6.70
N PRO A 202 8.13 9.14 6.87
CA PRO A 202 7.98 10.10 5.77
C PRO A 202 9.06 9.99 4.70
N GLU A 203 10.21 9.38 5.01
CA GLU A 203 11.34 9.23 4.08
C GLU A 203 11.05 8.24 2.94
N THR A 204 10.25 7.20 3.22
CA THR A 204 10.07 6.07 2.30
C THR A 204 8.61 5.73 2.02
N MET A 205 7.68 6.20 2.86
CA MET A 205 6.26 5.86 2.82
C MET A 205 5.41 7.07 2.49
N TYR A 206 4.22 6.83 1.96
CA TYR A 206 3.27 7.91 1.71
C TYR A 206 2.75 8.49 3.03
N LEU A 207 3.11 9.72 3.29
CA LEU A 207 2.64 10.50 4.41
C LEU A 207 2.57 11.98 4.00
N LYS A 208 1.36 12.54 4.06
CA LYS A 208 1.08 13.93 3.71
C LYS A 208 0.32 14.62 4.83
N ILE A 209 0.87 15.69 5.35
CA ILE A 209 0.21 16.53 6.35
C ILE A 209 -0.11 17.87 5.71
N THR A 210 -1.39 18.25 5.72
CA THR A 210 -1.86 19.52 5.15
C THR A 210 -2.50 20.35 6.25
N ALA A 211 -1.98 21.54 6.52
CA ALA A 211 -2.58 22.51 7.45
C ALA A 211 -3.03 23.74 6.64
N THR A 212 -4.32 24.08 6.74
CA THR A 212 -4.91 25.22 6.02
C THR A 212 -5.15 26.40 6.96
N GLY A 213 -5.27 27.62 6.40
CA GLY A 213 -5.56 28.82 7.18
C GLY A 213 -4.50 29.12 8.25
N THR A 214 -3.26 28.69 8.02
CA THR A 214 -2.17 28.98 8.93
C THR A 214 -1.85 30.47 8.95
N ASN A 215 -1.53 31.02 10.13
CA ASN A 215 -1.08 32.40 10.28
C ASN A 215 -0.03 32.46 11.39
N GLY A 216 1.17 32.90 11.05
CA GLY A 216 2.31 32.95 11.95
C GLY A 216 3.07 31.63 12.06
N LYS A 217 3.70 31.40 13.20
CA LYS A 217 4.46 30.19 13.48
C LYS A 217 3.53 29.02 13.71
N LEU A 218 3.92 27.85 13.18
CA LEU A 218 3.19 26.59 13.38
C LEU A 218 4.14 25.52 13.91
N GLU A 219 3.68 24.81 14.92
CA GLU A 219 4.36 23.63 15.45
C GLU A 219 3.39 22.45 15.47
N ILE A 220 3.80 21.32 14.90
CA ILE A 220 3.07 20.06 14.93
C ILE A 220 3.94 19.06 15.69
N LYS A 221 3.42 18.52 16.76
CA LYS A 221 4.13 17.59 17.63
C LYS A 221 3.38 16.28 17.73
N ASN A 222 4.02 15.16 17.36
CA ASN A 222 3.54 13.83 17.71
C ASN A 222 4.06 13.47 19.10
N LYS A 223 3.18 13.44 20.11
CA LYS A 223 3.56 13.11 21.49
C LYS A 223 3.91 11.63 21.67
N THR A 224 3.41 10.78 20.79
CA THR A 224 3.65 9.34 20.84
C THR A 224 5.07 9.01 20.41
N THR A 225 5.55 9.59 19.28
CA THR A 225 6.93 9.39 18.80
C THR A 225 7.93 10.40 19.39
N GLY A 226 7.44 11.49 19.99
CA GLY A 226 8.26 12.60 20.50
C GLY A 226 8.79 13.55 19.43
N GLU A 227 8.44 13.33 18.17
CA GLU A 227 8.91 14.13 17.04
C GLU A 227 8.11 15.43 16.89
N THR A 228 8.79 16.46 16.41
CA THR A 228 8.18 17.77 16.26
C THR A 228 8.65 18.45 14.98
N PHE A 229 7.69 18.89 14.17
CA PHE A 229 7.90 19.75 13.01
C PHE A 229 7.57 21.19 13.38
N LYS A 230 8.41 22.18 12.97
CA LYS A 230 8.20 23.58 13.25
C LYS A 230 8.48 24.44 12.03
N VAL A 231 7.57 25.42 11.82
CA VAL A 231 7.81 26.57 10.95
C VAL A 231 8.10 27.78 11.82
N ASN A 232 9.29 28.36 11.70
CA ASN A 232 9.78 29.43 12.57
C ASN A 232 9.44 30.83 12.07
N ALA A 233 9.09 30.96 10.80
CA ALA A 233 8.74 32.24 10.19
C ALA A 233 7.23 32.49 10.25
N ASN A 234 6.85 33.77 10.14
CA ASN A 234 5.45 34.18 10.14
C ASN A 234 4.91 34.11 8.70
N TYR A 235 4.29 33.00 8.38
CA TYR A 235 3.60 32.78 7.11
C TYR A 235 2.11 32.59 7.30
N GLY A 236 1.31 33.00 6.32
CA GLY A 236 -0.12 32.71 6.25
C GLY A 236 -0.45 31.86 5.03
N GLY A 237 -1.41 30.95 5.15
CA GLY A 237 -1.93 30.18 4.03
C GLY A 237 -1.98 28.68 4.26
N THR A 238 -1.61 27.87 3.26
CA THR A 238 -1.64 26.40 3.30
C THR A 238 -0.23 25.84 3.37
N LEU A 239 0.04 25.10 4.44
CA LEU A 239 1.25 24.31 4.63
C LEU A 239 0.99 22.88 4.19
N ILE A 240 1.83 22.33 3.33
CA ILE A 240 1.82 20.94 2.88
C ILE A 240 3.19 20.33 3.20
N ILE A 241 3.19 19.23 3.95
CA ILE A 241 4.35 18.37 4.18
C ILE A 241 4.03 17.06 3.47
N ASP A 242 4.74 16.73 2.40
CA ASP A 242 4.53 15.55 1.57
C ASP A 242 5.83 14.72 1.55
N GLY A 243 5.89 13.67 2.36
CA GLY A 243 7.13 12.99 2.66
C GLY A 243 8.18 13.96 3.19
N MET A 244 9.30 14.07 2.48
CA MET A 244 10.41 14.99 2.80
C MET A 244 10.27 16.36 2.11
N SER A 245 9.20 16.59 1.36
CA SER A 245 8.93 17.87 0.70
C SER A 245 8.04 18.77 1.55
N ILE A 246 8.37 20.04 1.61
CA ILE A 246 7.59 21.03 2.35
C ILE A 246 7.22 22.17 1.40
N LEU A 247 5.94 22.49 1.33
CA LEU A 247 5.42 23.60 0.53
C LEU A 247 4.53 24.48 1.40
N LEU A 248 4.74 25.78 1.33
CA LEU A 248 3.89 26.79 1.94
C LEU A 248 3.41 27.74 0.84
N ASN A 249 2.11 27.68 0.50
CA ASN A 249 1.56 28.37 -0.66
C ASN A 249 2.33 28.10 -1.97
N GLY A 250 2.82 26.85 -2.15
CA GLY A 250 3.60 26.47 -3.34
C GLY A 250 5.08 26.83 -3.31
N VAL A 251 5.56 27.53 -2.26
CA VAL A 251 6.98 27.87 -2.08
C VAL A 251 7.60 26.97 -1.02
N ASN A 252 8.83 26.53 -1.23
CA ASN A 252 9.52 25.68 -0.26
C ASN A 252 10.14 26.51 0.88
N PRO A 253 9.60 26.44 2.13
CA PRO A 253 10.08 27.20 3.29
C PRO A 253 11.16 26.46 4.09
N PHE A 254 11.86 25.48 3.54
CA PHE A 254 12.75 24.56 4.26
C PHE A 254 13.77 25.27 5.19
N ARG A 255 14.26 26.44 4.78
CA ARG A 255 15.21 27.25 5.60
C ARG A 255 14.58 27.74 6.90
N ASP A 256 13.27 27.97 6.89
CA ASP A 256 12.51 28.54 7.99
C ASP A 256 11.86 27.45 8.85
N THR A 257 12.25 26.20 8.66
CA THR A 257 11.78 25.06 9.45
C THR A 257 12.87 24.52 10.37
N ASN A 258 12.50 23.66 11.30
CA ASN A 258 13.45 22.92 12.12
C ASN A 258 14.09 21.71 11.40
N LYS A 259 13.74 21.47 10.12
CA LYS A 259 14.26 20.37 9.26
C LYS A 259 14.03 18.99 9.86
N ARG A 260 13.00 18.82 10.64
CA ARG A 260 12.58 17.53 11.20
C ARG A 260 11.23 17.16 10.64
N PHE A 261 11.00 15.88 10.47
CA PHE A 261 9.75 15.33 9.98
C PHE A 261 9.09 14.50 11.08
N ILE A 262 7.86 14.12 10.88
CA ILE A 262 7.05 13.40 11.86
C ILE A 262 6.65 12.07 11.26
N SER A 263 6.87 11.00 11.99
CA SER A 263 6.40 9.65 11.69
C SER A 263 5.07 9.36 12.39
N ILE A 264 4.36 8.31 11.94
CA ILE A 264 3.14 7.82 12.56
C ILE A 264 3.40 6.41 13.08
N ASP A 265 3.38 6.21 14.39
CA ASP A 265 3.57 4.90 14.99
C ASP A 265 2.32 4.03 14.79
N THR A 266 2.42 2.73 15.04
CA THR A 266 1.28 1.80 15.02
C THR A 266 0.29 2.14 16.15
N GLY A 267 -1.01 2.02 15.87
CA GLY A 267 -2.04 2.32 16.85
C GLY A 267 -2.33 3.82 17.01
N PHE A 268 -2.62 4.27 18.22
CA PHE A 268 -3.00 5.65 18.49
C PHE A 268 -1.80 6.58 18.57
N ASN A 269 -1.84 7.65 17.78
CA ASN A 269 -0.87 8.74 17.79
C ASN A 269 -1.53 10.03 18.29
N ASN A 270 -1.01 10.58 19.39
CA ASN A 270 -1.49 11.80 19.99
C ASN A 270 -0.67 13.00 19.50
N PHE A 271 -1.34 13.92 18.79
CA PHE A 271 -0.72 15.12 18.28
C PHE A 271 -1.14 16.35 19.06
N GLU A 272 -0.25 17.32 19.11
CA GLU A 272 -0.50 18.67 19.57
C GLU A 272 -0.09 19.66 18.47
N VAL A 273 -1.01 20.53 18.08
CA VAL A 273 -0.79 21.55 17.06
C VAL A 273 -0.82 22.92 17.73
N ILE A 274 0.31 23.64 17.68
CA ILE A 274 0.49 24.94 18.31
C ILE A 274 0.63 26.00 17.22
N GLY A 275 -0.23 26.99 17.24
CA GLY A 275 -0.31 28.06 16.22
C GLY A 275 -1.75 28.33 15.80
N GLN A 276 -1.90 29.14 14.75
CA GLN A 276 -3.19 29.38 14.11
C GLN A 276 -3.32 28.55 12.85
N PHE A 277 -4.43 27.83 12.72
CA PHE A 277 -4.81 27.06 11.55
C PHE A 277 -6.35 26.94 11.50
N ALA A 278 -6.92 26.67 10.34
CA ALA A 278 -8.33 26.40 10.19
C ALA A 278 -8.61 24.91 10.33
N ASP A 279 -7.88 24.08 9.58
CA ASP A 279 -7.92 22.62 9.68
C ASP A 279 -6.55 22.01 9.42
N ILE A 280 -6.37 20.79 9.91
CA ILE A 280 -5.21 19.94 9.63
C ILE A 280 -5.71 18.56 9.16
N THR A 281 -5.17 18.07 8.06
CA THR A 281 -5.43 16.73 7.52
C THR A 281 -4.13 15.94 7.56
N ILE A 282 -4.19 14.72 8.11
CA ILE A 282 -3.07 13.77 8.13
C ILE A 282 -3.45 12.61 7.21
N ASP A 283 -2.80 12.53 6.07
CA ASP A 283 -3.10 11.57 5.01
C ASP A 283 -1.93 10.61 4.82
N PHE A 284 -2.19 9.32 4.97
CA PHE A 284 -1.20 8.25 4.82
C PHE A 284 -1.89 6.95 4.38
N ARG A 285 -1.09 5.94 4.03
CA ARG A 285 -1.57 4.57 3.84
C ARG A 285 -1.24 3.72 5.05
N PHE A 286 -2.05 2.71 5.29
CA PHE A 286 -1.73 1.67 6.26
C PHE A 286 -0.78 0.66 5.62
N TYR A 287 0.28 0.28 6.34
CA TYR A 287 1.27 -0.69 5.88
C TYR A 287 1.27 -1.94 6.75
N TYR A 288 1.45 -3.11 6.09
CA TYR A 288 1.34 -4.43 6.73
C TYR A 288 2.52 -5.32 6.36
N LYS A 289 3.04 -6.03 7.39
CA LYS A 289 4.07 -7.06 7.22
C LYS A 289 3.51 -8.35 6.64
#